data_d3837a9f0ec096019aa09be376a47958
#
_entry.id   d3837a9f0ec096019aa09be376a47958
#
_cell.length_a   1.000
_cell.length_b   1.000
_cell.length_c   1.000
_cell.angle_alpha   90.00
_cell.angle_beta   90.00
_cell.angle_gamma   90.00
#
_symmetry.space_group_name_H-M   'P 1'
#
loop_
_entity.id
_entity.type
_entity.pdbx_description
1 polymer ?
#
loop_
_entity_poly.entity_id
_entity_poly.type
_entity_poly.pdbx_seq_one_letter_code
_entity_poly.pdbx_strand_id
1 'polypeptide(L)'
;MSTIGADAPHENLLTQRTLMEQSLKQIGLSVTFLRPGWFMENALWDIASARDEGVLRSFLQPADKLFPMVATQDVGRLAAALLREDWSGTRVVELEGPARISPNDLARAFATVLKRTVRVETVPRESWEQIFRSQGTRNPLPRIRMLDGFNEGWIEFSEHGRSAVKGATALESVIAELVRASQAQAPT
;
A
#
# COMPACT_ATOMS: atom_id res chain seq x y z
N MET A 1 -12.69 -6.49 -5.32
CA MET A 1 -11.75 -5.65 -4.55
C MET A 1 -11.33 -4.48 -5.41
N SER A 2 -11.42 -3.26 -4.86
CA SER A 2 -10.94 -2.00 -5.44
C SER A 2 -9.65 -1.55 -4.72
N THR A 3 -9.43 -0.25 -4.56
CA THR A 3 -8.24 0.31 -3.90
C THR A 3 -8.52 1.72 -3.39
N ILE A 4 -7.77 2.18 -2.40
CA ILE A 4 -7.62 3.61 -2.11
C ILE A 4 -7.28 4.35 -3.43
N GLY A 5 -7.80 5.55 -3.62
CA GLY A 5 -7.57 6.35 -4.82
C GLY A 5 -8.34 5.88 -6.08
N ALA A 6 -9.32 4.96 -5.93
CA ALA A 6 -10.22 4.62 -7.05
C ALA A 6 -11.11 5.79 -7.51
N ASP A 7 -11.17 6.86 -6.74
CA ASP A 7 -11.83 8.14 -7.04
C ASP A 7 -10.85 9.31 -7.14
N ALA A 8 -9.56 9.03 -7.29
CA ALA A 8 -8.52 10.04 -7.41
C ALA A 8 -8.78 10.97 -8.62
N PRO A 9 -8.51 12.28 -8.48
CA PRO A 9 -8.86 13.28 -9.52
C PRO A 9 -7.96 13.20 -10.76
N HIS A 10 -6.80 12.52 -10.67
CA HIS A 10 -5.81 12.45 -11.73
C HIS A 10 -5.54 11.01 -12.16
N GLU A 11 -5.37 10.81 -13.46
CA GLU A 11 -4.97 9.52 -14.01
C GLU A 11 -3.64 9.06 -13.44
N ASN A 12 -3.61 7.80 -13.01
CA ASN A 12 -2.45 7.17 -12.40
C ASN A 12 -2.54 5.63 -12.54
N LEU A 13 -1.66 4.89 -11.90
CA LEU A 13 -1.67 3.42 -11.97
C LEU A 13 -2.98 2.78 -11.50
N LEU A 14 -3.75 3.45 -10.64
CA LEU A 14 -4.99 2.94 -10.04
C LEU A 14 -6.24 3.26 -10.89
N THR A 15 -6.13 4.04 -11.96
CA THR A 15 -7.25 4.47 -12.81
C THR A 15 -8.08 3.30 -13.36
N GLN A 16 -7.46 2.15 -13.58
CA GLN A 16 -8.21 0.96 -13.99
C GLN A 16 -9.24 0.52 -12.95
N ARG A 17 -9.01 0.79 -11.66
CA ARG A 17 -9.96 0.51 -10.58
C ARG A 17 -11.12 1.49 -10.61
N THR A 18 -10.85 2.76 -10.95
CA THR A 18 -11.90 3.77 -11.18
C THR A 18 -12.87 3.31 -12.28
N LEU A 19 -12.33 2.91 -13.42
CA LEU A 19 -13.12 2.42 -14.56
C LEU A 19 -13.90 1.16 -14.20
N MET A 20 -13.31 0.23 -13.49
CA MET A 20 -13.98 -0.97 -12.99
C MET A 20 -15.16 -0.61 -12.07
N GLU A 21 -14.98 0.29 -11.10
CA GLU A 21 -16.07 0.71 -10.22
C GLU A 21 -17.20 1.39 -11.00
N GLN A 22 -16.87 2.28 -11.94
CA GLN A 22 -17.85 2.95 -12.80
C GLN A 22 -18.67 1.94 -13.61
N SER A 23 -18.02 0.95 -14.22
CA SER A 23 -18.69 -0.08 -15.00
C SER A 23 -19.60 -0.96 -14.14
N LEU A 24 -19.14 -1.39 -12.97
CA LEU A 24 -19.92 -2.23 -12.07
C LEU A 24 -21.13 -1.52 -11.47
N LYS A 25 -21.06 -0.20 -11.25
CA LYS A 25 -22.21 0.61 -10.80
C LYS A 25 -23.37 0.61 -11.79
N GLN A 26 -23.10 0.38 -13.07
CA GLN A 26 -24.12 0.44 -14.13
C GLN A 26 -24.91 -0.85 -14.32
N ILE A 27 -24.45 -1.97 -13.78
CA ILE A 27 -25.08 -3.29 -14.03
C ILE A 27 -26.25 -3.62 -13.09
N GLY A 28 -26.61 -2.72 -12.16
CA GLY A 28 -27.78 -2.87 -11.28
C GLY A 28 -27.68 -3.98 -10.24
N LEU A 29 -26.50 -4.55 -10.02
CA LEU A 29 -26.26 -5.55 -8.98
C LEU A 29 -25.89 -4.90 -7.63
N SER A 30 -26.08 -5.65 -6.55
CA SER A 30 -25.56 -5.27 -5.24
C SER A 30 -24.04 -5.39 -5.22
N VAL A 31 -23.35 -4.28 -5.03
CA VAL A 31 -21.88 -4.24 -5.10
C VAL A 31 -21.28 -3.56 -3.88
N THR A 32 -20.32 -4.21 -3.25
CA THR A 32 -19.43 -3.60 -2.25
C THR A 32 -18.06 -3.40 -2.83
N PHE A 33 -17.60 -2.15 -2.92
CA PHE A 33 -16.22 -1.81 -3.30
C PHE A 33 -15.36 -1.75 -2.05
N LEU A 34 -14.62 -2.83 -1.78
CA LEU A 34 -13.62 -2.83 -0.73
C LEU A 34 -12.37 -2.11 -1.25
N ARG A 35 -12.05 -0.97 -0.64
CA ARG A 35 -10.90 -0.12 -0.94
C ARG A 35 -9.86 -0.21 0.17
N PRO A 36 -8.89 -1.13 0.10
CA PRO A 36 -7.77 -1.16 1.03
C PRO A 36 -6.77 -0.03 0.75
N GLY A 37 -6.04 0.38 1.77
CA GLY A 37 -4.88 1.25 1.68
C GLY A 37 -3.68 0.58 1.02
N TRP A 38 -2.50 1.19 1.15
CA TRP A 38 -1.24 0.63 0.67
C TRP A 38 -0.92 -0.68 1.40
N PHE A 39 -0.51 -1.72 0.68
CA PHE A 39 -0.21 -3.00 1.33
C PHE A 39 1.14 -2.96 2.06
N MET A 40 1.14 -3.36 3.34
CA MET A 40 2.35 -3.49 4.13
C MET A 40 3.33 -4.49 3.49
N GLU A 41 2.83 -5.49 2.79
CA GLU A 41 3.60 -6.53 2.11
C GLU A 41 4.42 -5.99 0.92
N ASN A 42 4.15 -4.77 0.45
CA ASN A 42 5.02 -4.11 -0.53
C ASN A 42 6.45 -3.90 0.01
N ALA A 43 6.63 -3.90 1.34
CA ALA A 43 7.94 -3.89 2.00
C ALA A 43 8.85 -5.11 1.66
N LEU A 44 8.30 -6.14 1.00
CA LEU A 44 9.09 -7.26 0.48
C LEU A 44 10.27 -6.80 -0.38
N TRP A 45 10.08 -5.74 -1.15
CA TRP A 45 11.11 -5.19 -2.05
C TRP A 45 12.25 -4.49 -1.32
N ASP A 46 12.05 -4.13 -0.05
CA ASP A 46 13.02 -3.40 0.77
C ASP A 46 13.89 -4.32 1.62
N ILE A 47 13.56 -5.62 1.73
CA ILE A 47 14.24 -6.58 2.62
C ILE A 47 15.73 -6.64 2.32
N ALA A 48 16.12 -6.75 1.06
CA ALA A 48 17.53 -6.92 0.69
C ALA A 48 18.35 -5.68 1.11
N SER A 49 17.92 -4.48 0.76
CA SER A 49 18.64 -3.25 1.11
C SER A 49 18.63 -2.97 2.63
N ALA A 50 17.51 -3.25 3.30
CA ALA A 50 17.42 -3.14 4.75
C ALA A 50 18.36 -4.12 5.46
N ARG A 51 18.42 -5.39 4.99
CA ARG A 51 19.27 -6.43 5.56
C ARG A 51 20.74 -6.20 5.26
N ASP A 52 21.11 -5.89 4.02
CA ASP A 52 22.50 -5.92 3.57
C ASP A 52 23.18 -4.56 3.74
N GLU A 53 22.45 -3.46 3.50
CA GLU A 53 22.97 -2.08 3.54
C GLU A 53 22.51 -1.27 4.76
N GLY A 54 21.47 -1.72 5.47
CA GLY A 54 20.83 -0.93 6.54
C GLY A 54 20.09 0.30 6.02
N VAL A 55 19.53 0.20 4.80
CA VAL A 55 18.88 1.31 4.10
C VAL A 55 17.50 0.89 3.60
N LEU A 56 16.51 1.74 3.83
CA LEU A 56 15.20 1.68 3.21
C LEU A 56 15.09 2.83 2.20
N ARG A 57 15.05 2.49 0.90
CA ARG A 57 14.93 3.47 -0.17
C ARG A 57 13.47 3.77 -0.44
N SER A 58 12.99 4.91 0.05
CA SER A 58 11.58 5.27 -0.01
C SER A 58 11.23 6.19 -1.17
N PHE A 59 10.23 5.80 -1.95
CA PHE A 59 9.53 6.67 -2.90
C PHE A 59 8.39 7.45 -2.21
N LEU A 60 7.93 6.98 -1.04
CA LEU A 60 6.98 7.70 -0.21
C LEU A 60 7.74 8.75 0.61
N GLN A 61 7.25 9.98 0.59
CA GLN A 61 7.91 11.15 1.20
C GLN A 61 6.94 12.25 1.60
N PRO A 62 7.31 13.11 2.57
CA PRO A 62 8.53 13.03 3.37
C PRO A 62 8.56 11.80 4.28
N ALA A 63 9.74 11.49 4.85
CA ALA A 63 9.98 10.26 5.60
C ALA A 63 9.14 10.11 6.89
N ASP A 64 8.59 11.18 7.40
CA ASP A 64 7.70 11.24 8.57
C ASP A 64 6.22 11.32 8.21
N LYS A 65 5.88 11.46 6.93
CA LYS A 65 4.48 11.48 6.49
C LYS A 65 3.81 10.12 6.72
N LEU A 66 2.62 10.17 7.31
CA LEU A 66 1.81 9.00 7.60
C LEU A 66 0.94 8.62 6.40
N PHE A 67 1.03 7.38 5.96
CA PHE A 67 0.25 6.79 4.89
C PHE A 67 -0.71 5.72 5.41
N PRO A 68 -1.93 5.61 4.87
CA PRO A 68 -2.85 4.53 5.22
C PRO A 68 -2.33 3.21 4.62
N MET A 69 -1.72 2.38 5.45
CA MET A 69 -1.24 1.05 5.07
C MET A 69 -2.07 -0.04 5.75
N VAL A 70 -2.14 -1.22 5.14
CA VAL A 70 -2.92 -2.35 5.65
C VAL A 70 -2.26 -3.67 5.29
N ALA A 71 -2.33 -4.66 6.18
CA ALA A 71 -1.91 -6.03 5.88
C ALA A 71 -2.93 -6.74 4.96
N THR A 72 -2.45 -7.50 3.99
CA THR A 72 -3.30 -8.27 3.07
C THR A 72 -4.17 -9.30 3.80
N GLN A 73 -3.72 -9.80 4.95
CA GLN A 73 -4.49 -10.69 5.81
C GLN A 73 -5.77 -10.02 6.34
N ASP A 74 -5.70 -8.74 6.73
CA ASP A 74 -6.88 -8.00 7.18
C ASP A 74 -7.85 -7.73 6.03
N VAL A 75 -7.32 -7.49 4.82
CA VAL A 75 -8.14 -7.38 3.61
C VAL A 75 -8.93 -8.67 3.38
N GLY A 76 -8.27 -9.82 3.47
CA GLY A 76 -8.92 -11.13 3.33
C GLY A 76 -10.00 -11.38 4.39
N ARG A 77 -9.73 -11.04 5.66
CA ARG A 77 -10.71 -11.18 6.76
C ARG A 77 -11.94 -10.32 6.53
N LEU A 78 -11.75 -9.05 6.19
CA LEU A 78 -12.87 -8.15 5.95
C LEU A 78 -13.65 -8.56 4.69
N ALA A 79 -12.97 -8.95 3.61
CA ALA A 79 -13.63 -9.42 2.41
C ALA A 79 -14.52 -10.65 2.70
N ALA A 80 -14.03 -11.62 3.49
CA ALA A 80 -14.79 -12.79 3.90
C ALA A 80 -16.01 -12.44 4.78
N ALA A 81 -15.92 -11.42 5.62
CA ALA A 81 -17.03 -10.91 6.41
C ALA A 81 -18.10 -10.25 5.52
N LEU A 82 -17.68 -9.36 4.63
CA LEU A 82 -18.56 -8.61 3.71
C LEU A 82 -19.33 -9.54 2.75
N LEU A 83 -18.74 -10.67 2.35
CA LEU A 83 -19.38 -11.66 1.48
C LEU A 83 -20.53 -12.43 2.17
N ARG A 84 -20.61 -12.37 3.50
CA ARG A 84 -21.68 -13.02 4.29
C ARG A 84 -22.81 -12.08 4.66
N GLU A 85 -22.65 -10.79 4.36
CA GLU A 85 -23.68 -9.79 4.64
C GLU A 85 -24.73 -9.77 3.54
N ASP A 86 -26.00 -9.73 3.95
CA ASP A 86 -27.09 -9.39 3.04
C ASP A 86 -27.05 -7.88 2.75
N TRP A 87 -26.82 -7.54 1.51
CA TRP A 87 -26.63 -6.16 1.08
C TRP A 87 -27.36 -5.86 -0.21
N SER A 88 -27.94 -4.68 -0.32
CA SER A 88 -28.56 -4.17 -1.55
C SER A 88 -27.98 -2.82 -1.95
N GLY A 89 -27.85 -2.60 -3.26
CA GLY A 89 -27.31 -1.36 -3.84
C GLY A 89 -25.79 -1.33 -3.87
N THR A 90 -25.23 -0.12 -3.93
CA THR A 90 -23.78 0.10 -4.04
C THR A 90 -23.23 0.76 -2.80
N ARG A 91 -22.17 0.22 -2.24
CA ARG A 91 -21.43 0.85 -1.12
C ARG A 91 -19.93 0.77 -1.32
N VAL A 92 -19.22 1.67 -0.66
CA VAL A 92 -17.75 1.67 -0.53
C VAL A 92 -17.40 1.33 0.92
N VAL A 93 -16.43 0.45 1.11
CA VAL A 93 -15.84 0.11 2.41
C VAL A 93 -14.35 0.37 2.30
N GLU A 94 -13.85 1.34 3.04
CA GLU A 94 -12.43 1.69 3.13
C GLU A 94 -11.80 0.92 4.28
N LEU A 95 -10.54 0.48 4.08
CA LEU A 95 -9.80 -0.32 5.07
C LEU A 95 -8.36 0.15 5.18
N GLU A 96 -7.95 0.54 6.38
CA GLU A 96 -6.54 0.78 6.71
C GLU A 96 -6.12 -0.07 7.92
N GLY A 97 -4.83 -0.14 8.20
CA GLY A 97 -4.29 -0.85 9.36
C GLY A 97 -4.64 -0.20 10.69
N PRO A 98 -4.16 -0.74 11.82
CA PRO A 98 -4.45 -0.22 13.15
C PRO A 98 -3.90 1.20 13.35
N ALA A 99 -2.84 1.54 12.65
CA ALA A 99 -2.24 2.88 12.61
C ALA A 99 -1.75 3.19 11.20
N ARG A 100 -1.65 4.48 10.88
CA ARG A 100 -0.96 4.94 9.67
C ARG A 100 0.54 4.83 9.86
N ILE A 101 1.27 4.58 8.79
CA ILE A 101 2.68 4.19 8.80
C ILE A 101 3.47 5.18 7.96
N SER A 102 4.55 5.71 8.53
CA SER A 102 5.53 6.50 7.78
C SER A 102 6.69 5.63 7.28
N PRO A 103 7.49 6.09 6.30
CA PRO A 103 8.75 5.44 5.96
C PRO A 103 9.69 5.24 7.16
N ASN A 104 9.70 6.18 8.12
CA ASN A 104 10.47 6.03 9.35
C ASN A 104 9.94 4.90 10.24
N ASP A 105 8.61 4.70 10.31
CA ASP A 105 8.03 3.57 11.04
C ASP A 105 8.42 2.25 10.40
N LEU A 106 8.38 2.20 9.07
CA LEU A 106 8.79 1.01 8.31
C LEU A 106 10.26 0.67 8.55
N ALA A 107 11.15 1.67 8.54
CA ALA A 107 12.58 1.47 8.86
C ALA A 107 12.78 0.98 10.31
N ARG A 108 12.01 1.49 11.28
CA ARG A 108 12.04 1.01 12.67
C ARG A 108 11.58 -0.43 12.80
N ALA A 109 10.54 -0.82 12.08
CA ALA A 109 10.07 -2.21 12.06
C ALA A 109 11.14 -3.16 11.50
N PHE A 110 11.78 -2.79 10.38
CA PHE A 110 12.92 -3.53 9.86
C PHE A 110 14.08 -3.60 10.85
N ALA A 111 14.44 -2.48 11.49
CA ALA A 111 15.52 -2.44 12.46
C ALA A 111 15.27 -3.40 13.65
N THR A 112 14.03 -3.45 14.14
CA THR A 112 13.62 -4.36 15.22
C THR A 112 13.75 -5.83 14.79
N VAL A 113 13.24 -6.18 13.62
CA VAL A 113 13.23 -7.57 13.13
C VAL A 113 14.62 -8.05 12.73
N LEU A 114 15.40 -7.20 12.05
CA LEU A 114 16.75 -7.53 11.59
C LEU A 114 17.84 -7.36 12.67
N LYS A 115 17.48 -6.75 13.82
CA LYS A 115 18.39 -6.45 14.93
C LYS A 115 19.62 -5.64 14.49
N ARG A 116 19.39 -4.67 13.62
CA ARG A 116 20.41 -3.74 13.12
C ARG A 116 19.79 -2.38 12.82
N THR A 117 20.60 -1.34 12.75
CA THR A 117 20.14 -0.02 12.33
C THR A 117 19.69 -0.04 10.87
N VAL A 118 18.51 0.51 10.60
CA VAL A 118 18.00 0.76 9.25
C VAL A 118 17.58 2.23 9.18
N ARG A 119 18.10 2.95 8.21
CA ARG A 119 17.78 4.36 7.97
C ARG A 119 16.97 4.52 6.68
N VAL A 120 16.14 5.55 6.63
CA VAL A 120 15.42 5.91 5.41
C VAL A 120 16.32 6.77 4.52
N GLU A 121 16.37 6.43 3.23
CA GLU A 121 16.88 7.29 2.16
C GLU A 121 15.73 7.60 1.20
N THR A 122 15.34 8.86 1.13
CA THR A 122 14.33 9.30 0.17
C THR A 122 14.91 9.29 -1.24
N VAL A 123 14.27 8.59 -2.15
CA VAL A 123 14.68 8.56 -3.57
C VAL A 123 14.25 9.87 -4.23
N PRO A 124 15.18 10.66 -4.78
CA PRO A 124 14.86 11.93 -5.43
C PRO A 124 13.87 11.76 -6.58
N ARG A 125 12.85 12.63 -6.61
CA ARG A 125 11.72 12.52 -7.55
C ARG A 125 12.18 12.49 -9.02
N GLU A 126 13.18 13.25 -9.36
CA GLU A 126 13.77 13.37 -10.71
C GLU A 126 14.44 12.07 -11.19
N SER A 127 14.84 11.18 -10.28
CA SER A 127 15.45 9.89 -10.61
C SER A 127 14.46 8.76 -10.89
N TRP A 128 13.18 8.94 -10.53
CA TRP A 128 12.21 7.84 -10.54
C TRP A 128 11.98 7.24 -11.93
N GLU A 129 11.90 8.06 -12.96
CA GLU A 129 11.68 7.57 -14.32
C GLU A 129 12.82 6.66 -14.77
N GLN A 130 14.06 7.07 -14.54
CA GLN A 130 15.24 6.28 -14.89
C GLN A 130 15.27 4.97 -14.10
N ILE A 131 14.98 5.00 -12.80
CA ILE A 131 14.95 3.81 -11.95
C ILE A 131 13.90 2.82 -12.44
N PHE A 132 12.67 3.27 -12.71
CA PHE A 132 11.61 2.36 -13.15
C PHE A 132 11.87 1.80 -14.54
N ARG A 133 12.47 2.57 -15.43
CA ARG A 133 12.90 2.08 -16.75
C ARG A 133 14.00 1.02 -16.64
N SER A 134 14.99 1.21 -15.76
CA SER A 134 16.03 0.20 -15.52
C SER A 134 15.49 -1.10 -14.92
N GLN A 135 14.36 -1.04 -14.21
CA GLN A 135 13.62 -2.18 -13.71
C GLN A 135 12.68 -2.83 -14.76
N GLY A 136 12.75 -2.42 -16.04
CA GLY A 136 11.96 -2.97 -17.13
C GLY A 136 10.58 -2.36 -17.33
N THR A 137 10.21 -1.29 -16.61
CA THR A 137 8.93 -0.63 -16.79
C THR A 137 8.94 0.20 -18.08
N ARG A 138 8.16 -0.20 -19.08
CA ARG A 138 8.08 0.52 -20.37
C ARG A 138 7.46 1.91 -20.25
N ASN A 139 6.39 2.04 -19.48
CA ASN A 139 5.71 3.31 -19.21
C ASN A 139 5.66 3.57 -17.70
N PRO A 140 6.62 4.28 -17.11
CA PRO A 140 6.67 4.54 -15.68
C PRO A 140 5.70 5.63 -15.21
N LEU A 141 5.19 6.46 -16.11
CA LEU A 141 4.38 7.64 -15.77
C LEU A 141 3.17 7.34 -14.88
N PRO A 142 2.36 6.29 -15.12
CA PRO A 142 1.22 5.99 -14.22
C PRO A 142 1.67 5.66 -12.79
N ARG A 143 2.78 4.92 -12.62
CA ARG A 143 3.35 4.60 -11.31
C ARG A 143 3.89 5.85 -10.61
N ILE A 144 4.58 6.70 -11.36
CA ILE A 144 5.09 7.97 -10.86
C ILE A 144 3.95 8.85 -10.35
N ARG A 145 2.89 9.02 -11.14
CA ARG A 145 1.70 9.80 -10.74
C ARG A 145 1.00 9.22 -9.51
N MET A 146 0.94 7.90 -9.39
CA MET A 146 0.41 7.27 -8.18
C MET A 146 1.23 7.63 -6.94
N LEU A 147 2.55 7.57 -7.03
CA LEU A 147 3.45 7.95 -5.92
C LEU A 147 3.34 9.45 -5.60
N ASP A 148 3.30 10.31 -6.63
CA ASP A 148 3.02 11.73 -6.45
C ASP A 148 1.70 11.93 -5.70
N GLY A 149 0.65 11.18 -6.06
CA GLY A 149 -0.66 11.26 -5.42
C GLY A 149 -0.66 10.93 -3.93
N PHE A 150 0.08 9.92 -3.53
CA PHE A 150 0.28 9.62 -2.11
C PHE A 150 1.11 10.72 -1.41
N ASN A 151 2.17 11.18 -2.04
CA ASN A 151 3.07 12.17 -1.46
C ASN A 151 2.41 13.56 -1.36
N GLU A 152 1.64 13.96 -2.34
CA GLU A 152 0.89 15.22 -2.36
C GLU A 152 -0.42 15.14 -1.56
N GLY A 153 -0.97 13.93 -1.36
CA GLY A 153 -2.15 13.69 -0.53
C GLY A 153 -3.48 13.70 -1.29
N TRP A 154 -3.48 13.65 -2.64
CA TRP A 154 -4.73 13.51 -3.40
C TRP A 154 -5.13 12.04 -3.63
N ILE A 155 -4.27 11.07 -3.31
CA ILE A 155 -4.66 9.68 -3.06
C ILE A 155 -4.82 9.50 -1.56
N GLU A 156 -6.06 9.57 -1.10
CA GLU A 156 -6.43 9.48 0.30
C GLU A 156 -7.81 8.84 0.42
N PHE A 157 -8.17 8.38 1.59
CA PHE A 157 -9.51 7.94 1.93
C PHE A 157 -10.46 9.13 2.12
N SER A 158 -11.75 8.87 1.94
CA SER A 158 -12.81 9.83 2.24
C SER A 158 -12.65 10.33 3.68
N GLU A 159 -12.83 11.65 3.89
CA GLU A 159 -12.69 12.27 5.22
C GLU A 159 -11.36 11.89 5.94
N HIS A 160 -10.28 11.70 5.19
CA HIS A 160 -8.98 11.26 5.70
C HIS A 160 -9.03 9.95 6.51
N GLY A 161 -9.90 9.01 6.09
CA GLY A 161 -10.03 7.69 6.70
C GLY A 161 -10.75 7.68 8.06
N ARG A 162 -11.47 8.76 8.40
CA ARG A 162 -12.22 8.83 9.68
C ARG A 162 -13.22 7.69 9.82
N SER A 163 -13.87 7.30 8.72
CA SER A 163 -14.85 6.22 8.65
C SER A 163 -14.26 4.88 8.19
N ALA A 164 -12.95 4.81 7.93
CA ALA A 164 -12.31 3.61 7.46
C ALA A 164 -12.29 2.52 8.54
N VAL A 165 -12.60 1.29 8.13
CA VAL A 165 -12.45 0.11 8.99
C VAL A 165 -10.97 -0.05 9.33
N LYS A 166 -10.70 -0.41 10.59
CA LYS A 166 -9.33 -0.64 11.05
C LYS A 166 -9.01 -2.13 11.04
N GLY A 167 -7.93 -2.49 10.36
CA GLY A 167 -7.30 -3.80 10.49
C GLY A 167 -6.64 -3.97 11.86
N ALA A 168 -6.29 -5.19 12.20
CA ALA A 168 -5.70 -5.53 13.50
C ALA A 168 -4.23 -5.94 13.40
N THR A 169 -3.72 -6.19 12.19
CA THR A 169 -2.37 -6.72 11.99
C THR A 169 -1.33 -5.61 12.11
N ALA A 170 -0.40 -5.77 13.05
CA ALA A 170 0.69 -4.81 13.27
C ALA A 170 1.76 -4.92 12.17
N LEU A 171 2.41 -3.79 11.86
CA LEU A 171 3.47 -3.71 10.87
C LEU A 171 4.63 -4.68 11.17
N GLU A 172 5.07 -4.74 12.43
CA GLU A 172 6.19 -5.57 12.85
C GLU A 172 5.92 -7.06 12.59
N SER A 173 4.66 -7.50 12.74
CA SER A 173 4.27 -8.88 12.42
C SER A 173 4.42 -9.18 10.94
N VAL A 174 3.98 -8.25 10.07
CA VAL A 174 4.13 -8.40 8.62
C VAL A 174 5.60 -8.43 8.23
N ILE A 175 6.41 -7.50 8.73
CA ILE A 175 7.85 -7.45 8.42
C ILE A 175 8.55 -8.72 8.90
N ALA A 176 8.21 -9.25 10.08
CA ALA A 176 8.79 -10.48 10.60
C ALA A 176 8.45 -11.69 9.71
N GLU A 177 7.23 -11.78 9.21
CA GLU A 177 6.82 -12.84 8.28
C GLU A 177 7.54 -12.74 6.94
N LEU A 178 7.63 -11.55 6.36
CA LEU A 178 8.32 -11.30 5.09
C LEU A 178 9.81 -11.65 5.18
N VAL A 179 10.49 -11.22 6.23
CA VAL A 179 11.92 -11.52 6.45
C VAL A 179 12.14 -13.02 6.62
N ARG A 180 11.28 -13.70 7.39
CA ARG A 180 11.37 -15.16 7.56
C ARG A 180 11.16 -15.91 6.23
N ALA A 181 10.17 -15.52 5.46
CA ALA A 181 9.89 -16.13 4.16
C ALA A 181 11.04 -15.91 3.17
N SER A 182 11.67 -14.73 3.16
CA SER A 182 12.82 -14.45 2.29
C SER A 182 14.06 -15.29 2.64
N GLN A 183 14.26 -15.61 3.93
CA GLN A 183 15.37 -16.47 4.39
C GLN A 183 15.17 -17.93 4.01
N ALA A 184 13.92 -18.41 4.02
CA ALA A 184 13.60 -19.79 3.65
C ALA A 184 13.74 -20.07 2.14
N GLN A 185 13.74 -19.03 1.31
CA GLN A 185 13.87 -19.12 -0.15
C GLN A 185 15.30 -18.91 -0.64
N ALA A 186 16.25 -18.55 0.24
CA ALA A 186 17.65 -18.42 -0.12
C ALA A 186 18.22 -19.83 -0.41
N PRO A 187 18.77 -20.12 -1.61
CA PRO A 187 19.39 -21.41 -1.90
C PRO A 187 20.59 -21.61 -0.97
N THR A 188 20.67 -22.79 -0.38
CA THR A 188 21.83 -23.28 0.37
C THR A 188 23.03 -23.50 -0.55
#